data_4a3cbf101fe52b2a04c0622d75f9bd47
#
_entry.id   4a3cbf101fe52b2a04c0622d75f9bd47
#
_cell.length_a   1.000
_cell.length_b   1.000
_cell.length_c   1.000
_cell.angle_alpha   90.00
_cell.angle_beta   90.00
_cell.angle_gamma   90.00
#
_symmetry.space_group_name_H-M   'P 1'
#
loop_
_entity.id
_entity.type
_entity.pdbx_description
1 polymer ?
#
loop_
_entity_poly.entity_id
_entity_poly.type
_entity_poly.pdbx_seq_one_letter_code
_entity_poly.pdbx_strand_id
1 'polypeptide(L)'
;MVSTFRAKHDIDQTFAHLARCLVIVLLWPVIANAEEAQRPDDDALAKSIVEKADQVRFPREGFEVVITINTTGTDESADTRKYRVLSKGNENTVVMVTEPASERGQIMLMKGRDLWIFLPTVSQPVRLSLAQRLTGQVANGDLARANLAGDYVAKLLRTEKIDGESMHVLELTAVDRGVTYHRVQYWVRQSNHWPYKAEFYSLSDHLLKTCLYQNFRQMAGRMRPTRLVMQDALRKDQESVLEYAEMRLKDLPDKIFTKDYLKRLE
;
A
#
# COMPACT_ATOMS: atom_id res chain seq x y z
N MET A 1 69.93 -24.74 -64.62
CA MET A 1 69.36 -25.88 -65.30
C MET A 1 67.87 -25.58 -65.46
N VAL A 2 67.48 -25.10 -66.66
CA VAL A 2 66.88 -25.86 -67.73
C VAL A 2 65.55 -26.45 -67.24
N SER A 3 64.36 -26.18 -67.76
CA SER A 3 63.91 -25.89 -69.13
C SER A 3 62.40 -25.60 -69.03
N THR A 4 61.87 -24.50 -69.53
CA THR A 4 61.12 -24.33 -70.76
C THR A 4 60.06 -25.39 -71.09
N PHE A 5 58.81 -24.97 -71.33
CA PHE A 5 58.08 -25.00 -72.61
C PHE A 5 56.61 -24.77 -72.35
N ARG A 6 55.94 -23.70 -72.76
CA ARG A 6 55.27 -23.45 -74.06
C ARG A 6 54.06 -24.39 -74.26
N ALA A 7 52.94 -24.00 -74.53
CA ALA A 7 52.23 -23.03 -75.30
C ALA A 7 50.81 -23.54 -75.54
N LYS A 8 49.91 -22.65 -75.64
CA LYS A 8 49.04 -22.31 -76.80
C LYS A 8 47.63 -22.88 -76.88
N HIS A 9 46.74 -21.96 -77.11
CA HIS A 9 45.50 -22.00 -77.96
C HIS A 9 44.39 -22.94 -77.51
N ASP A 10 43.14 -22.68 -77.60
CA ASP A 10 42.36 -21.71 -78.37
C ASP A 10 40.89 -21.69 -77.82
N ILE A 11 40.27 -20.53 -77.94
CA ILE A 11 38.92 -20.26 -78.50
C ILE A 11 37.68 -20.84 -77.84
N ASP A 12 36.83 -19.88 -77.45
CA ASP A 12 35.38 -19.81 -77.57
C ASP A 12 34.48 -20.92 -77.02
N GLN A 13 33.67 -20.57 -76.10
CA GLN A 13 32.20 -20.48 -76.33
C GLN A 13 31.47 -19.96 -75.13
N THR A 14 30.74 -18.88 -75.38
CA THR A 14 29.60 -18.35 -74.64
C THR A 14 28.69 -19.44 -74.10
N PHE A 15 28.43 -19.39 -72.77
CA PHE A 15 27.11 -19.81 -72.27
C PHE A 15 26.80 -18.99 -71.01
N ALA A 16 25.70 -18.22 -71.12
CA ALA A 16 25.06 -17.48 -70.04
C ALA A 16 24.48 -18.44 -69.01
N HIS A 17 24.94 -18.31 -67.76
CA HIS A 17 24.22 -18.87 -66.64
C HIS A 17 23.76 -17.74 -65.72
N LEU A 18 22.43 -17.49 -65.76
CA LEU A 18 21.69 -16.71 -64.78
C LEU A 18 22.01 -17.17 -63.34
N ALA A 19 22.75 -16.39 -62.60
CA ALA A 19 22.82 -16.53 -61.14
C ALA A 19 21.52 -16.03 -60.53
N ARG A 20 20.62 -16.95 -60.15
CA ARG A 20 19.47 -16.69 -59.28
C ARG A 20 20.01 -16.42 -57.87
N CYS A 21 20.11 -15.13 -57.48
CA CYS A 21 20.29 -14.74 -56.09
C CYS A 21 18.98 -15.06 -55.33
N LEU A 22 19.04 -16.14 -54.55
CA LEU A 22 17.99 -16.49 -53.58
C LEU A 22 18.14 -15.56 -52.37
N VAL A 23 17.38 -14.47 -52.33
CA VAL A 23 17.28 -13.61 -51.15
C VAL A 23 16.42 -14.36 -50.14
N ILE A 24 17.06 -15.04 -49.19
CA ILE A 24 16.39 -15.57 -48.01
C ILE A 24 16.09 -14.39 -47.11
N VAL A 25 14.85 -13.86 -47.18
CA VAL A 25 14.31 -12.91 -46.19
C VAL A 25 14.02 -13.74 -44.94
N LEU A 26 14.94 -13.67 -43.95
CA LEU A 26 14.71 -14.13 -42.60
C LEU A 26 13.64 -13.22 -41.96
N LEU A 27 12.38 -13.65 -42.06
CA LEU A 27 11.30 -13.09 -41.24
C LEU A 27 11.56 -13.50 -39.80
N TRP A 28 12.21 -12.62 -39.05
CA TRP A 28 12.23 -12.67 -37.61
C TRP A 28 10.81 -12.37 -37.11
N PRO A 29 10.16 -13.24 -36.33
CA PRO A 29 8.90 -12.87 -35.71
C PRO A 29 9.22 -11.76 -34.70
N VAL A 30 8.77 -10.55 -34.98
CA VAL A 30 8.63 -9.51 -34.00
C VAL A 30 7.57 -10.01 -33.02
N ILE A 31 8.02 -10.61 -31.91
CA ILE A 31 7.14 -10.83 -30.76
C ILE A 31 6.85 -9.42 -30.24
N ALA A 32 5.79 -8.82 -30.75
CA ALA A 32 5.17 -7.66 -30.12
C ALA A 32 4.72 -8.15 -28.72
N ASN A 33 5.46 -7.78 -27.69
CA ASN A 33 4.94 -7.75 -26.35
C ASN A 33 3.76 -6.77 -26.40
N ALA A 34 2.57 -7.28 -26.67
CA ALA A 34 1.34 -6.58 -26.44
C ALA A 34 1.29 -6.38 -24.92
N GLU A 35 1.70 -5.22 -24.46
CA GLU A 35 1.34 -4.69 -23.17
C GLU A 35 -0.19 -4.72 -23.16
N GLU A 36 -0.74 -5.65 -22.40
CA GLU A 36 -2.18 -5.93 -22.36
C GLU A 36 -2.85 -4.65 -21.88
N ALA A 37 -3.40 -3.88 -22.82
CA ALA A 37 -4.06 -2.62 -22.54
C ALA A 37 -5.18 -2.90 -21.55
N GLN A 38 -5.00 -2.42 -20.32
CA GLN A 38 -5.90 -2.60 -19.19
C GLN A 38 -7.29 -2.09 -19.58
N ARG A 39 -8.30 -2.93 -19.42
CA ARG A 39 -9.68 -2.56 -19.74
C ARG A 39 -10.20 -1.58 -18.68
N PRO A 40 -10.96 -0.55 -19.06
CA PRO A 40 -11.60 0.36 -18.09
C PRO A 40 -12.42 -0.37 -17.01
N ASP A 41 -12.98 -1.53 -17.34
CA ASP A 41 -13.72 -2.39 -16.39
C ASP A 41 -12.84 -2.97 -15.30
N ASP A 42 -11.55 -3.25 -15.57
CA ASP A 42 -10.62 -3.82 -14.59
C ASP A 42 -10.21 -2.78 -13.54
N ASP A 43 -10.07 -1.52 -13.93
CA ASP A 43 -9.78 -0.42 -13.00
C ASP A 43 -10.96 -0.12 -12.09
N ALA A 44 -12.19 -0.12 -12.64
CA ALA A 44 -13.42 0.04 -11.85
C ALA A 44 -13.61 -1.12 -10.86
N LEU A 45 -13.31 -2.35 -11.29
CA LEU A 45 -13.35 -3.54 -10.43
C LEU A 45 -12.31 -3.42 -9.30
N ALA A 46 -11.05 -3.09 -9.63
CA ALA A 46 -9.98 -2.93 -8.64
C ALA A 46 -10.34 -1.88 -7.58
N LYS A 47 -10.84 -0.72 -8.00
CA LYS A 47 -11.33 0.33 -7.10
C LYS A 47 -12.45 -0.17 -6.20
N SER A 48 -13.45 -0.86 -6.76
CA SER A 48 -14.58 -1.42 -6.00
C SER A 48 -14.11 -2.42 -4.93
N ILE A 49 -13.11 -3.26 -5.23
CA ILE A 49 -12.54 -4.21 -4.26
C ILE A 49 -11.91 -3.45 -3.10
N VAL A 50 -11.11 -2.40 -3.37
CA VAL A 50 -10.46 -1.60 -2.33
C VAL A 50 -11.50 -0.87 -1.46
N GLU A 51 -12.53 -0.27 -2.08
CA GLU A 51 -13.63 0.40 -1.35
C GLU A 51 -14.35 -0.54 -0.39
N LYS A 52 -14.62 -1.79 -0.81
CA LYS A 52 -15.24 -2.81 0.03
C LYS A 52 -14.30 -3.26 1.16
N ALA A 53 -13.01 -3.42 0.88
CA ALA A 53 -12.01 -3.76 1.88
C ALA A 53 -11.84 -2.62 2.91
N ASP A 54 -11.87 -1.35 2.51
CA ASP A 54 -11.87 -0.21 3.43
C ASP A 54 -13.07 -0.22 4.35
N GLN A 55 -14.28 -0.54 3.84
CA GLN A 55 -15.50 -0.67 4.66
C GLN A 55 -15.45 -1.85 5.65
N VAL A 56 -14.70 -2.92 5.32
CA VAL A 56 -14.41 -4.01 6.25
C VAL A 56 -13.47 -3.51 7.36
N ARG A 57 -12.47 -2.69 7.03
CA ARG A 57 -11.52 -2.17 8.03
C ARG A 57 -12.19 -1.19 8.99
N PHE A 58 -12.93 -0.20 8.47
CA PHE A 58 -13.52 0.87 9.28
C PHE A 58 -14.92 1.27 8.78
N PRO A 59 -15.81 1.75 9.69
CA PRO A 59 -17.07 2.39 9.30
C PRO A 59 -16.82 3.67 8.50
N ARG A 60 -17.73 4.01 7.58
CA ARG A 60 -17.77 5.36 6.97
C ARG A 60 -18.46 6.37 7.88
N GLU A 61 -19.39 5.89 8.68
CA GLU A 61 -20.07 6.67 9.72
C GLU A 61 -19.09 7.14 10.78
N GLY A 62 -19.49 8.07 11.62
CA GLY A 62 -18.72 8.45 12.80
C GLY A 62 -18.57 7.24 13.74
N PHE A 63 -17.34 7.02 14.22
CA PHE A 63 -17.05 5.95 15.15
C PHE A 63 -15.97 6.34 16.15
N GLU A 64 -15.93 5.59 17.23
CA GLU A 64 -14.89 5.64 18.26
C GLU A 64 -14.26 4.24 18.37
N VAL A 65 -12.95 4.17 18.57
CA VAL A 65 -12.21 2.93 18.79
C VAL A 65 -11.03 3.16 19.71
N VAL A 66 -10.70 2.15 20.51
CA VAL A 66 -9.45 2.07 21.29
C VAL A 66 -8.46 1.22 20.52
N ILE A 67 -7.23 1.74 20.36
CA ILE A 67 -6.15 1.03 19.66
C ILE A 67 -4.96 0.94 20.61
N THR A 68 -4.50 -0.29 20.85
CA THR A 68 -3.25 -0.55 21.57
C THR A 68 -2.19 -0.97 20.57
N ILE A 69 -1.02 -0.34 20.62
CA ILE A 69 0.15 -0.69 19.80
C ILE A 69 1.21 -1.25 20.73
N ASN A 70 1.56 -2.52 20.50
CA ASN A 70 2.66 -3.20 21.20
C ASN A 70 3.80 -3.36 20.21
N THR A 71 4.95 -2.74 20.50
CA THR A 71 6.17 -2.84 19.69
C THR A 71 7.18 -3.73 20.40
N THR A 72 7.76 -4.67 19.66
CA THR A 72 8.83 -5.56 20.13
C THR A 72 10.00 -5.54 19.15
N GLY A 73 11.21 -5.71 19.66
CA GLY A 73 12.46 -5.82 18.88
C GLY A 73 13.63 -6.12 19.79
N THR A 74 14.73 -6.64 19.24
CA THR A 74 15.91 -7.07 20.01
C THR A 74 16.62 -5.93 20.72
N ASP A 75 16.59 -4.73 20.16
CA ASP A 75 17.33 -3.56 20.67
C ASP A 75 16.46 -2.54 21.41
N GLU A 76 15.14 -2.72 21.40
CA GLU A 76 14.19 -1.80 22.02
C GLU A 76 13.45 -2.54 23.16
N SER A 77 13.36 -1.91 24.32
CA SER A 77 12.42 -2.37 25.35
C SER A 77 11.01 -2.38 24.78
N ALA A 78 10.23 -3.40 25.09
CA ALA A 78 8.82 -3.48 24.66
C ALA A 78 8.11 -2.16 24.99
N ASP A 79 7.57 -1.48 23.95
CA ASP A 79 6.83 -0.22 24.08
C ASP A 79 5.34 -0.49 23.85
N THR A 80 4.52 -0.09 24.79
CA THR A 80 3.06 -0.19 24.69
C THR A 80 2.45 1.19 24.69
N ARG A 81 1.70 1.51 23.65
CA ARG A 81 1.00 2.79 23.50
C ARG A 81 -0.49 2.55 23.29
N LYS A 82 -1.31 3.38 23.88
CA LYS A 82 -2.76 3.29 23.77
C LYS A 82 -3.35 4.60 23.30
N TYR A 83 -4.24 4.48 22.36
CA TYR A 83 -4.89 5.60 21.69
C TYR A 83 -6.40 5.44 21.72
N ARG A 84 -7.08 6.57 21.90
CA ARG A 84 -8.52 6.70 21.64
C ARG A 84 -8.68 7.45 20.34
N VAL A 85 -9.38 6.86 19.39
CA VAL A 85 -9.54 7.41 18.03
C VAL A 85 -11.00 7.72 17.78
N LEU A 86 -11.29 8.93 17.32
CA LEU A 86 -12.58 9.36 16.79
C LEU A 86 -12.41 9.63 15.31
N SER A 87 -13.19 8.98 14.45
CA SER A 87 -13.07 9.15 12.99
C SER A 87 -14.42 9.23 12.32
N LYS A 88 -14.52 10.01 11.23
CA LYS A 88 -15.73 10.16 10.42
C LYS A 88 -15.34 10.29 8.94
N GLY A 89 -15.96 9.48 8.09
CA GLY A 89 -15.74 9.52 6.64
C GLY A 89 -14.34 9.06 6.21
N ASN A 90 -13.54 8.48 7.13
CA ASN A 90 -12.14 8.09 6.93
C ASN A 90 -11.20 9.24 6.50
N GLU A 91 -11.64 10.48 6.66
CA GLU A 91 -10.90 11.69 6.29
C GLU A 91 -10.75 12.68 7.45
N ASN A 92 -11.63 12.59 8.44
CA ASN A 92 -11.57 13.40 9.62
C ASN A 92 -11.31 12.50 10.83
N THR A 93 -10.16 12.68 11.48
CA THR A 93 -9.78 11.82 12.61
C THR A 93 -9.13 12.66 13.71
N VAL A 94 -9.53 12.37 14.94
CA VAL A 94 -8.87 12.83 16.17
C VAL A 94 -8.29 11.62 16.88
N VAL A 95 -7.00 11.64 17.16
CA VAL A 95 -6.27 10.60 17.89
C VAL A 95 -5.77 11.19 19.19
N MET A 96 -6.18 10.63 20.29
CA MET A 96 -5.79 11.04 21.64
C MET A 96 -4.88 9.99 22.26
N VAL A 97 -3.69 10.37 22.71
CA VAL A 97 -2.80 9.49 23.47
C VAL A 97 -3.36 9.30 24.88
N THR A 98 -3.61 8.04 25.27
CA THR A 98 -4.09 7.67 26.60
C THR A 98 -3.02 7.00 27.44
N GLU A 99 -2.09 6.29 26.80
CA GLU A 99 -0.90 5.67 27.40
C GLU A 99 0.30 5.81 26.44
N PRO A 100 1.52 6.05 26.98
CA PRO A 100 1.90 6.18 28.40
C PRO A 100 1.41 7.50 29.04
N ALA A 101 1.41 7.55 30.37
CA ALA A 101 0.97 8.72 31.11
C ALA A 101 1.81 9.98 30.81
N SER A 102 3.11 9.82 30.46
CA SER A 102 4.02 10.90 30.08
C SER A 102 3.64 11.61 28.77
N GLU A 103 2.86 10.94 27.90
CA GLU A 103 2.43 11.49 26.61
C GLU A 103 0.92 11.81 26.57
N ARG A 104 0.23 11.60 27.69
CA ARG A 104 -1.20 11.90 27.82
C ARG A 104 -1.47 13.39 27.57
N GLY A 105 -2.57 13.68 26.85
CA GLY A 105 -2.91 15.03 26.42
C GLY A 105 -2.36 15.41 25.04
N GLN A 106 -1.47 14.60 24.45
CA GLN A 106 -1.12 14.76 23.05
C GLN A 106 -2.32 14.35 22.17
N ILE A 107 -2.68 15.22 21.23
CA ILE A 107 -3.82 15.02 20.34
C ILE A 107 -3.37 15.23 18.90
N MET A 108 -3.64 14.27 18.01
CA MET A 108 -3.46 14.47 16.58
C MET A 108 -4.82 14.74 15.93
N LEU A 109 -4.83 15.72 15.02
CA LEU A 109 -5.96 16.05 14.17
C LEU A 109 -5.59 15.76 12.72
N MET A 110 -6.33 14.89 12.08
CA MET A 110 -6.29 14.72 10.62
C MET A 110 -7.55 15.31 9.99
N LYS A 111 -7.36 16.07 8.93
CA LYS A 111 -8.44 16.57 8.07
C LYS A 111 -8.02 16.45 6.61
N GLY A 112 -8.68 15.59 5.87
CA GLY A 112 -8.19 15.17 4.55
C GLY A 112 -6.83 14.49 4.69
N ARG A 113 -5.78 15.03 4.08
CA ARG A 113 -4.39 14.54 4.20
C ARG A 113 -3.51 15.43 5.09
N ASP A 114 -4.06 16.48 5.64
CA ASP A 114 -3.35 17.33 6.58
C ASP A 114 -3.42 16.76 8.00
N LEU A 115 -2.27 16.60 8.62
CA LEU A 115 -2.11 16.07 9.96
C LEU A 115 -1.40 17.10 10.85
N TRP A 116 -1.94 17.35 12.03
CA TRP A 116 -1.34 18.21 13.07
C TRP A 116 -1.31 17.48 14.40
N ILE A 117 -0.28 17.75 15.20
CA ILE A 117 -0.20 17.35 16.60
C ILE A 117 -0.30 18.58 17.50
N PHE A 118 -1.12 18.44 18.54
CA PHE A 118 -1.26 19.37 19.66
C PHE A 118 -0.52 18.74 20.84
N LEU A 119 0.44 19.48 21.37
CA LEU A 119 1.22 19.10 22.54
C LEU A 119 0.83 20.01 23.70
N PRO A 120 0.61 19.49 24.93
CA PRO A 120 0.20 20.31 26.07
C PRO A 120 1.18 21.45 26.39
N THR A 121 2.45 21.28 26.03
CA THR A 121 3.54 22.24 26.28
C THR A 121 3.75 23.25 25.15
N VAL A 122 3.01 23.13 24.03
CA VAL A 122 3.23 23.97 22.83
C VAL A 122 1.94 24.67 22.44
N SER A 123 1.97 26.00 22.37
CA SER A 123 0.79 26.83 22.09
C SER A 123 0.23 26.69 20.67
N GLN A 124 1.04 26.25 19.72
CA GLN A 124 0.64 26.10 18.32
C GLN A 124 0.78 24.64 17.86
N PRO A 125 -0.20 24.10 17.12
CA PRO A 125 -0.10 22.76 16.58
C PRO A 125 1.04 22.63 15.56
N VAL A 126 1.75 21.53 15.61
CA VAL A 126 2.83 21.19 14.67
C VAL A 126 2.26 20.32 13.56
N ARG A 127 2.59 20.65 12.29
CA ARG A 127 2.20 19.83 11.15
C ARG A 127 3.10 18.60 11.06
N LEU A 128 2.49 17.42 10.87
CA LEU A 128 3.17 16.15 10.70
C LEU A 128 2.94 15.59 9.30
N SER A 129 3.85 14.71 8.84
CA SER A 129 3.63 13.89 7.66
C SER A 129 2.90 12.60 8.04
N LEU A 130 1.99 12.13 7.18
CA LEU A 130 1.36 10.82 7.31
C LEU A 130 2.38 9.67 7.24
N ALA A 131 3.43 9.82 6.43
CA ALA A 131 4.50 8.83 6.27
C ALA A 131 5.48 8.80 7.43
N GLN A 132 5.49 9.83 8.30
CA GLN A 132 6.38 9.87 9.45
C GLN A 132 6.04 8.75 10.43
N ARG A 133 7.08 8.13 11.01
CA ARG A 133 6.93 7.12 12.05
C ARG A 133 6.23 7.69 13.28
N LEU A 134 5.21 6.99 13.75
CA LEU A 134 4.53 7.26 15.01
C LEU A 134 5.24 6.49 16.15
N THR A 135 5.29 5.16 16.03
CA THR A 135 5.99 4.27 16.97
C THR A 135 6.29 2.95 16.29
N GLY A 136 7.41 2.30 16.62
CA GLY A 136 7.81 1.01 16.03
C GLY A 136 7.68 1.00 14.50
N GLN A 137 6.91 0.08 13.98
CA GLN A 137 6.62 -0.07 12.54
C GLN A 137 5.38 0.70 12.07
N VAL A 138 4.75 1.46 12.95
CA VAL A 138 3.51 2.19 12.67
C VAL A 138 3.82 3.62 12.25
N ALA A 139 3.32 4.04 11.09
CA ALA A 139 3.34 5.43 10.65
C ALA A 139 2.10 6.21 11.15
N ASN A 140 2.17 7.53 11.17
CA ASN A 140 1.03 8.36 11.54
C ASN A 140 -0.23 8.04 10.72
N GLY A 141 -0.06 7.81 9.42
CA GLY A 141 -1.16 7.48 8.52
C GLY A 141 -1.80 6.13 8.78
N ASP A 142 -1.05 5.15 9.31
CA ASP A 142 -1.62 3.83 9.64
C ASP A 142 -2.66 3.93 10.75
N LEU A 143 -2.49 4.89 11.67
CA LEU A 143 -3.41 5.11 12.77
C LEU A 143 -4.50 6.13 12.43
N ALA A 144 -4.14 7.22 11.76
CA ALA A 144 -5.04 8.34 11.55
C ALA A 144 -5.91 8.22 10.29
N ARG A 145 -5.46 7.46 9.26
CA ARG A 145 -6.11 7.43 7.95
C ARG A 145 -6.39 6.02 7.45
N ALA A 146 -7.63 5.77 7.07
CA ALA A 146 -8.11 4.47 6.62
C ALA A 146 -8.80 4.52 5.25
N ASN A 147 -8.32 5.37 4.33
CA ASN A 147 -8.95 5.63 3.02
C ASN A 147 -8.03 5.20 1.88
N LEU A 148 -7.81 3.88 1.72
CA LEU A 148 -6.98 3.37 0.61
C LEU A 148 -7.61 3.68 -0.76
N ALA A 149 -8.92 3.55 -0.88
CA ALA A 149 -9.63 3.83 -2.14
C ALA A 149 -9.56 5.29 -2.59
N GLY A 150 -9.41 6.24 -1.65
CA GLY A 150 -9.26 7.66 -1.95
C GLY A 150 -7.81 8.13 -2.10
N ASP A 151 -6.87 7.36 -1.57
CA ASP A 151 -5.45 7.71 -1.54
C ASP A 151 -4.64 7.06 -2.65
N TYR A 152 -5.18 6.01 -3.27
CA TYR A 152 -4.46 5.22 -4.27
C TYR A 152 -5.29 4.97 -5.52
N VAL A 153 -4.59 4.92 -6.65
CA VAL A 153 -5.11 4.31 -7.88
C VAL A 153 -4.86 2.81 -7.77
N ALA A 154 -5.93 2.03 -7.86
CA ALA A 154 -5.89 0.58 -7.72
C ALA A 154 -5.82 -0.10 -9.08
N LYS A 155 -4.96 -1.12 -9.21
CA LYS A 155 -4.84 -2.02 -10.34
C LYS A 155 -4.94 -3.47 -9.87
N LEU A 156 -5.80 -4.28 -10.50
CA LEU A 156 -5.84 -5.71 -10.26
C LEU A 156 -4.69 -6.39 -11.00
N LEU A 157 -3.74 -6.99 -10.27
CA LEU A 157 -2.58 -7.66 -10.88
C LEU A 157 -2.88 -9.10 -11.27
N ARG A 158 -3.49 -9.85 -10.36
CA ARG A 158 -3.75 -11.29 -10.50
C ARG A 158 -4.69 -11.80 -9.42
N THR A 159 -5.09 -13.05 -9.60
CA THR A 159 -5.71 -13.86 -8.55
C THR A 159 -4.73 -14.95 -8.14
N GLU A 160 -4.61 -15.21 -6.83
CA GLU A 160 -3.81 -16.33 -6.33
C GLU A 160 -4.54 -17.05 -5.19
N LYS A 161 -4.15 -18.32 -4.93
CA LYS A 161 -4.67 -19.08 -3.79
C LYS A 161 -3.67 -19.07 -2.66
N ILE A 162 -4.12 -18.73 -1.45
CA ILE A 162 -3.35 -18.77 -0.21
C ILE A 162 -4.20 -19.53 0.81
N ASP A 163 -3.64 -20.57 1.41
CA ASP A 163 -4.32 -21.43 2.41
C ASP A 163 -5.69 -21.94 1.95
N GLY A 164 -5.81 -22.24 0.63
CA GLY A 164 -7.05 -22.74 0.02
C GLY A 164 -8.07 -21.65 -0.36
N GLU A 165 -7.89 -20.40 0.03
CA GLU A 165 -8.77 -19.28 -0.31
C GLU A 165 -8.24 -18.49 -1.52
N SER A 166 -9.15 -18.03 -2.38
CA SER A 166 -8.81 -17.18 -3.52
C SER A 166 -8.68 -15.72 -3.09
N MET A 167 -7.57 -15.08 -3.48
CA MET A 167 -7.25 -13.68 -3.21
C MET A 167 -7.19 -12.86 -4.48
N HIS A 168 -7.74 -11.66 -4.45
CA HIS A 168 -7.35 -10.59 -5.36
C HIS A 168 -6.03 -10.02 -4.89
N VAL A 169 -5.05 -9.90 -5.78
CA VAL A 169 -3.80 -9.19 -5.55
C VAL A 169 -3.84 -7.88 -6.32
N LEU A 170 -3.85 -6.78 -5.60
CA LEU A 170 -3.93 -5.45 -6.16
C LEU A 170 -2.62 -4.70 -5.96
N GLU A 171 -2.28 -3.85 -6.92
CA GLU A 171 -1.30 -2.78 -6.77
C GLU A 171 -2.04 -1.47 -6.54
N LEU A 172 -1.63 -0.74 -5.51
CA LEU A 172 -2.16 0.56 -5.16
C LEU A 172 -1.04 1.57 -5.29
N THR A 173 -1.15 2.50 -6.24
CA THR A 173 -0.18 3.58 -6.47
C THR A 173 -0.71 4.88 -5.90
N ALA A 174 0.09 5.57 -5.08
CA ALA A 174 -0.30 6.81 -4.41
C ALA A 174 -0.71 7.90 -5.42
N VAL A 175 -1.82 8.57 -5.17
CA VAL A 175 -2.32 9.68 -6.02
C VAL A 175 -1.43 10.93 -5.93
N ASP A 176 -0.70 11.11 -4.81
CA ASP A 176 0.28 12.17 -4.63
C ASP A 176 1.29 11.82 -3.50
N ARG A 177 2.29 12.69 -3.30
CA ARG A 177 3.37 12.49 -2.32
C ARG A 177 2.93 12.70 -0.85
N GLY A 178 1.75 13.20 -0.60
CA GLY A 178 1.20 13.39 0.75
C GLY A 178 0.59 12.13 1.34
N VAL A 179 0.49 11.05 0.56
CA VAL A 179 -0.01 9.74 1.01
C VAL A 179 1.05 9.02 1.84
N THR A 180 0.61 8.14 2.72
CA THR A 180 1.50 7.45 3.70
C THR A 180 2.60 6.63 3.05
N TYR A 181 2.29 5.88 1.99
CA TYR A 181 3.24 5.03 1.24
C TYR A 181 3.13 5.33 -0.25
N HIS A 182 4.23 5.17 -0.98
CA HIS A 182 4.23 5.41 -2.42
C HIS A 182 3.47 4.33 -3.19
N ARG A 183 3.65 3.08 -2.80
CA ARG A 183 2.98 1.92 -3.40
C ARG A 183 2.61 0.90 -2.33
N VAL A 184 1.48 0.23 -2.51
CA VAL A 184 1.03 -0.88 -1.66
C VAL A 184 0.66 -2.06 -2.54
N GLN A 185 1.17 -3.24 -2.25
CA GLN A 185 0.62 -4.48 -2.78
C GLN A 185 -0.37 -5.04 -1.76
N TYR A 186 -1.59 -5.34 -2.19
CA TYR A 186 -2.70 -5.61 -1.29
C TYR A 186 -3.43 -6.88 -1.66
N TRP A 187 -3.54 -7.79 -0.70
CA TRP A 187 -4.26 -9.06 -0.83
C TRP A 187 -5.61 -8.95 -0.15
N VAL A 188 -6.66 -9.21 -0.92
CA VAL A 188 -8.06 -9.14 -0.46
C VAL A 188 -8.77 -10.43 -0.83
N ARG A 189 -9.43 -11.08 0.13
CA ARG A 189 -10.19 -12.32 -0.10
C ARG A 189 -11.33 -12.08 -1.08
N GLN A 190 -11.47 -12.95 -2.07
CA GLN A 190 -12.53 -12.83 -3.08
C GLN A 190 -13.93 -13.05 -2.48
N SER A 191 -14.05 -13.95 -1.53
CA SER A 191 -15.33 -14.40 -0.96
C SER A 191 -16.08 -13.31 -0.17
N ASN A 192 -15.35 -12.40 0.50
CA ASN A 192 -15.93 -11.47 1.47
C ASN A 192 -15.27 -10.10 1.52
N HIS A 193 -14.25 -9.84 0.67
CA HIS A 193 -13.45 -8.63 0.61
C HIS A 193 -12.68 -8.32 1.92
N TRP A 194 -12.42 -9.35 2.73
CA TRP A 194 -11.60 -9.16 3.92
C TRP A 194 -10.14 -8.96 3.51
N PRO A 195 -9.46 -7.93 4.03
CA PRO A 195 -8.04 -7.80 3.85
C PRO A 195 -7.31 -8.97 4.48
N TYR A 196 -6.29 -9.48 3.79
CA TYR A 196 -5.45 -10.57 4.27
C TYR A 196 -4.05 -10.07 4.60
N LYS A 197 -3.42 -9.39 3.64
CA LYS A 197 -2.04 -8.90 3.74
C LYS A 197 -1.85 -7.60 2.99
N ALA A 198 -0.95 -6.76 3.44
CA ALA A 198 -0.42 -5.62 2.69
C ALA A 198 1.10 -5.57 2.75
N GLU A 199 1.73 -5.15 1.68
CA GLU A 199 3.16 -4.85 1.58
C GLU A 199 3.31 -3.38 1.20
N PHE A 200 4.12 -2.64 1.95
CA PHE A 200 4.27 -1.21 1.81
C PHE A 200 5.64 -0.86 1.27
N TYR A 201 5.67 -0.04 0.22
CA TYR A 201 6.87 0.30 -0.52
C TYR A 201 7.17 1.80 -0.48
N SER A 202 8.47 2.13 -0.47
CA SER A 202 8.98 3.49 -0.57
C SER A 202 8.85 4.05 -1.98
N LEU A 203 9.20 5.34 -2.15
CA LEU A 203 9.30 5.99 -3.46
C LEU A 203 10.34 5.33 -4.38
N SER A 204 11.41 4.76 -3.81
CA SER A 204 12.44 4.00 -4.53
C SER A 204 12.12 2.52 -4.68
N ASP A 205 10.86 2.15 -4.48
CA ASP A 205 10.31 0.80 -4.61
C ASP A 205 10.95 -0.26 -3.69
N HIS A 206 11.52 0.16 -2.56
CA HIS A 206 11.99 -0.77 -1.54
C HIS A 206 10.85 -1.16 -0.62
N LEU A 207 10.71 -2.46 -0.34
CA LEU A 207 9.78 -2.96 0.66
C LEU A 207 10.19 -2.40 2.04
N LEU A 208 9.27 -1.69 2.69
CA LEU A 208 9.47 -1.10 4.01
C LEU A 208 9.02 -2.06 5.11
N LYS A 209 7.82 -2.60 4.96
CA LYS A 209 7.20 -3.50 5.93
C LYS A 209 6.05 -4.29 5.31
N THR A 210 5.61 -5.30 6.03
CA THR A 210 4.38 -6.05 5.74
C THR A 210 3.35 -5.83 6.84
N CYS A 211 2.07 -6.05 6.54
CA CYS A 211 0.98 -6.04 7.50
C CYS A 211 0.08 -7.26 7.26
N LEU A 212 -0.20 -8.04 8.30
CA LEU A 212 -1.18 -9.11 8.28
C LEU A 212 -2.43 -8.68 9.03
N TYR A 213 -3.61 -8.95 8.46
CA TYR A 213 -4.91 -8.64 9.05
C TYR A 213 -5.50 -9.92 9.66
N GLN A 214 -5.71 -9.91 10.97
CA GLN A 214 -6.03 -11.10 11.76
C GLN A 214 -7.20 -10.87 12.72
N ASN A 215 -7.68 -11.95 13.34
CA ASN A 215 -8.67 -11.95 14.41
C ASN A 215 -9.94 -11.16 14.05
N PHE A 216 -10.60 -11.57 12.96
CA PHE A 216 -11.86 -10.94 12.56
C PHE A 216 -12.95 -11.17 13.60
N ARG A 217 -13.55 -10.09 14.10
CA ARG A 217 -14.63 -10.09 15.10
C ARG A 217 -15.73 -9.12 14.71
N GLN A 218 -16.92 -9.36 15.25
CA GLN A 218 -18.05 -8.44 15.09
C GLN A 218 -17.79 -7.15 15.87
N MET A 219 -17.65 -6.02 15.15
CA MET A 219 -17.44 -4.70 15.73
C MET A 219 -18.18 -3.65 14.89
N ALA A 220 -18.89 -2.72 15.54
CA ALA A 220 -19.65 -1.67 14.87
C ALA A 220 -20.47 -2.20 13.67
N GLY A 221 -21.23 -3.26 13.89
CA GLY A 221 -22.18 -3.83 12.91
C GLY A 221 -21.60 -4.73 11.82
N ARG A 222 -20.27 -4.96 11.76
CA ARG A 222 -19.62 -5.80 10.74
C ARG A 222 -18.46 -6.63 11.31
N MET A 223 -18.10 -7.70 10.59
CA MET A 223 -16.85 -8.42 10.84
C MET A 223 -15.68 -7.55 10.41
N ARG A 224 -14.71 -7.32 11.32
CA ARG A 224 -13.54 -6.46 11.12
C ARG A 224 -12.29 -7.11 11.66
N PRO A 225 -11.11 -6.87 11.05
CA PRO A 225 -9.85 -7.31 11.64
C PRO A 225 -9.63 -6.55 12.96
N THR A 226 -9.35 -7.27 14.03
CA THR A 226 -9.07 -6.67 15.34
C THR A 226 -7.61 -6.73 15.73
N ARG A 227 -6.77 -7.39 14.92
CA ARG A 227 -5.34 -7.48 15.12
C ARG A 227 -4.61 -7.25 13.79
N LEU A 228 -3.72 -6.27 13.74
CA LEU A 228 -2.82 -6.02 12.63
C LEU A 228 -1.39 -6.27 13.10
N VAL A 229 -0.65 -7.11 12.39
CA VAL A 229 0.74 -7.42 12.68
C VAL A 229 1.61 -6.77 11.62
N MET A 230 2.36 -5.73 11.99
CA MET A 230 3.27 -5.02 11.12
C MET A 230 4.70 -5.45 11.40
N GLN A 231 5.39 -5.99 10.39
CA GLN A 231 6.74 -6.50 10.49
C GLN A 231 7.68 -5.70 9.57
N ASP A 232 8.84 -5.30 10.08
CA ASP A 232 9.89 -4.65 9.29
C ASP A 232 10.40 -5.58 8.19
N ALA A 233 10.67 -5.05 7.00
CA ALA A 233 11.12 -5.86 5.85
C ALA A 233 12.56 -6.36 6.01
N LEU A 234 13.42 -5.59 6.67
CA LEU A 234 14.85 -5.90 6.85
C LEU A 234 15.11 -6.58 8.19
N ARG A 235 14.44 -6.12 9.25
CA ARG A 235 14.60 -6.60 10.62
C ARG A 235 13.36 -7.38 11.04
N LYS A 236 13.34 -8.66 10.70
CA LYS A 236 12.18 -9.55 10.92
C LYS A 236 11.83 -9.78 12.40
N ASP A 237 12.73 -9.46 13.28
CA ASP A 237 12.56 -9.47 14.74
C ASP A 237 11.83 -8.21 15.26
N GLN A 238 11.70 -7.17 14.42
CA GLN A 238 10.96 -5.96 14.77
C GLN A 238 9.53 -6.04 14.28
N GLU A 239 8.62 -6.06 15.22
CA GLU A 239 7.19 -6.17 15.00
C GLU A 239 6.42 -5.12 15.80
N SER A 240 5.34 -4.61 15.23
CA SER A 240 4.34 -3.81 15.94
C SER A 240 2.96 -4.42 15.72
N VAL A 241 2.29 -4.72 16.82
CA VAL A 241 0.94 -5.28 16.82
C VAL A 241 -0.06 -4.20 17.22
N LEU A 242 -1.00 -3.90 16.31
CA LEU A 242 -2.13 -3.02 16.59
C LEU A 242 -3.34 -3.89 16.98
N GLU A 243 -3.88 -3.65 18.16
CA GLU A 243 -5.08 -4.32 18.65
C GLU A 243 -6.23 -3.31 18.75
N TYR A 244 -7.34 -3.60 18.09
CA TYR A 244 -8.53 -2.76 18.06
C TYR A 244 -9.56 -3.30 19.03
N ALA A 245 -10.01 -2.44 19.94
CA ALA A 245 -11.03 -2.76 20.94
C ALA A 245 -12.10 -1.67 21.00
N GLU A 246 -13.27 -2.01 21.57
CA GLU A 246 -14.35 -1.07 21.89
C GLU A 246 -14.83 -0.20 20.70
N MET A 247 -14.72 -0.72 19.46
CA MET A 247 -15.21 0.03 18.31
C MET A 247 -16.72 0.14 18.34
N ARG A 248 -17.25 1.36 18.30
CA ARG A 248 -18.68 1.66 18.30
C ARG A 248 -19.01 2.81 17.36
N LEU A 249 -20.15 2.76 16.72
CA LEU A 249 -20.68 3.90 15.98
C LEU A 249 -20.98 5.03 16.95
N LYS A 250 -20.70 6.27 16.52
CA LYS A 250 -20.89 7.46 17.32
C LYS A 250 -21.27 8.64 16.44
N ASP A 251 -22.28 9.38 16.82
CA ASP A 251 -22.53 10.67 16.17
C ASP A 251 -21.42 11.65 16.52
N LEU A 252 -20.69 12.08 15.51
CA LEU A 252 -19.56 12.96 15.63
C LEU A 252 -19.83 14.24 14.83
N PRO A 253 -20.21 15.33 15.49
CA PRO A 253 -20.41 16.61 14.81
C PRO A 253 -19.09 17.16 14.27
N ASP A 254 -19.12 17.79 13.10
CA ASP A 254 -17.91 18.24 12.37
C ASP A 254 -17.02 19.21 13.18
N LYS A 255 -17.63 19.92 14.15
CA LYS A 255 -16.90 20.84 15.04
C LYS A 255 -15.77 20.18 15.84
N ILE A 256 -15.87 18.86 16.15
CA ILE A 256 -14.80 18.16 16.89
C ILE A 256 -13.53 17.99 16.07
N PHE A 257 -13.62 18.06 14.74
CA PHE A 257 -12.49 17.99 13.82
C PHE A 257 -11.95 19.38 13.46
N THR A 258 -11.87 20.27 14.45
CA THR A 258 -11.32 21.63 14.28
C THR A 258 -10.24 21.90 15.32
N LYS A 259 -9.24 22.71 14.94
CA LYS A 259 -8.13 23.09 15.83
C LYS A 259 -8.63 23.79 17.10
N ASP A 260 -9.68 24.59 16.99
CA ASP A 260 -10.24 25.34 18.14
C ASP A 260 -10.99 24.44 19.13
N TYR A 261 -11.61 23.36 18.64
CA TYR A 261 -12.28 22.39 19.51
C TYR A 261 -11.28 21.56 20.31
N LEU A 262 -10.15 21.19 19.69
CA LEU A 262 -9.15 20.33 20.33
C LEU A 262 -8.49 21.01 21.55
N LYS A 263 -8.39 22.33 21.55
CA LYS A 263 -7.93 23.11 22.74
C LYS A 263 -8.84 22.95 23.95
N ARG A 264 -10.04 22.36 23.80
CA ARG A 264 -11.03 22.13 24.85
C ARG A 264 -11.14 20.67 25.29
N LEU A 265 -10.33 19.80 24.70
CA LEU A 265 -10.31 18.34 24.99
C LEU A 265 -9.23 17.99 26.02
N GLU A 266 -8.53 19.00 26.54
CA GLU A 266 -7.56 18.88 27.64
C GLU A 266 -8.24 18.55 28.98
#